data_2c14286833760984583a2df4f2e0d0a5
#
_entry.id   2c14286833760984583a2df4f2e0d0a5
#
_cell.length_a   1.000
_cell.length_b   1.000
_cell.length_c   1.000
_cell.angle_alpha   90.00
_cell.angle_beta   90.00
_cell.angle_gamma   90.00
#
_symmetry.space_group_name_H-M   'P 1'
#
loop_
_entity.id
_entity.type
_entity.pdbx_description
1 polymer ?
#
loop_
_entity_poly.entity_id
_entity_poly.type
_entity_poly.pdbx_seq_one_letter_code
_entity_poly.pdbx_strand_id
1 'polypeptide(L)'
;MKKIYKNVVIGKNAKIGEYVIIGEPPRGYKDGELITTLGDNCVVRSHTVIYAGNKIGNNFQTGHGVNIREFNEIGDDVSVGTHSIIEHHIKIADKVRIHSNVFIPEYSYLKKGCWIGPHVTLTNVLHPLCKKAKECVKGATIGENTKVGANVTILPDITIGKNCLVGAGSLVTKNLLDDNYVYAGVPAKKIKHIRDLTCPYDLIKIPYEIEEVD
;
A
#
# COMPACT_ATOMS: atom_id res chain seq x y z
N MET A 1 -25.44 10.08 1.82
CA MET A 1 -25.37 10.10 3.31
C MET A 1 -24.02 9.60 3.76
N LYS A 2 -23.35 10.25 4.70
CA LYS A 2 -22.08 9.81 5.33
C LYS A 2 -22.41 9.14 6.65
N LYS A 3 -21.61 8.15 7.06
CA LYS A 3 -21.72 7.52 8.39
C LYS A 3 -20.37 7.57 9.09
N ILE A 4 -20.30 8.28 10.20
CA ILE A 4 -19.12 8.34 11.07
C ILE A 4 -19.53 7.74 12.40
N TYR A 5 -18.83 6.71 12.79
CA TYR A 5 -19.08 5.98 14.06
C TYR A 5 -18.49 6.72 15.26
N LYS A 6 -18.76 6.23 16.46
CA LYS A 6 -18.18 6.76 17.70
C LYS A 6 -16.67 6.56 17.74
N ASN A 7 -15.98 7.36 18.56
CA ASN A 7 -14.51 7.31 18.72
C ASN A 7 -13.72 7.48 17.40
N VAL A 8 -14.31 8.20 16.44
CA VAL A 8 -13.60 8.66 15.25
C VAL A 8 -13.16 10.09 15.47
N VAL A 9 -11.85 10.34 15.40
CA VAL A 9 -11.24 11.66 15.48
C VAL A 9 -10.76 12.05 14.10
N ILE A 10 -11.25 13.18 13.58
CA ILE A 10 -10.88 13.69 12.26
C ILE A 10 -10.21 15.04 12.44
N GLY A 11 -9.03 15.21 11.87
CA GLY A 11 -8.25 16.44 11.87
C GLY A 11 -8.90 17.58 11.09
N LYS A 12 -8.23 18.72 11.08
CA LYS A 12 -8.71 19.95 10.43
C LYS A 12 -8.74 19.80 8.91
N ASN A 13 -9.63 20.56 8.26
CA ASN A 13 -9.74 20.67 6.80
C ASN A 13 -10.02 19.35 6.07
N ALA A 14 -10.49 18.31 6.75
CA ALA A 14 -10.83 17.05 6.11
C ALA A 14 -12.03 17.20 5.17
N LYS A 15 -11.90 16.61 3.97
CA LYS A 15 -12.97 16.55 2.95
C LYS A 15 -13.50 15.14 2.85
N ILE A 16 -14.68 14.88 3.36
CA ILE A 16 -15.32 13.57 3.38
C ILE A 16 -16.44 13.52 2.34
N GLY A 17 -16.32 12.63 1.36
CA GLY A 17 -17.28 12.45 0.26
C GLY A 17 -18.60 11.82 0.68
N GLU A 18 -19.54 11.69 -0.26
CA GLU A 18 -20.83 11.03 -0.03
C GLU A 18 -20.68 9.51 0.08
N TYR A 19 -21.56 8.88 0.86
CA TYR A 19 -21.57 7.42 1.09
C TYR A 19 -20.28 6.87 1.70
N VAL A 20 -19.49 7.73 2.35
CA VAL A 20 -18.32 7.32 3.12
C VAL A 20 -18.74 6.78 4.48
N ILE A 21 -18.11 5.70 4.91
CA ILE A 21 -18.25 5.10 6.24
C ILE A 21 -16.90 5.15 6.92
N ILE A 22 -16.81 5.72 8.14
CA ILE A 22 -15.57 5.77 8.93
C ILE A 22 -15.84 5.24 10.34
N GLY A 23 -14.98 4.35 10.80
CA GLY A 23 -15.06 3.74 12.12
C GLY A 23 -15.98 2.52 12.17
N GLU A 24 -16.24 1.85 11.02
CA GLU A 24 -17.02 0.61 10.98
C GLU A 24 -16.46 -0.42 11.96
N PRO A 25 -17.22 -0.89 12.95
CA PRO A 25 -16.70 -1.86 13.91
C PRO A 25 -16.33 -3.17 13.21
N PRO A 26 -15.11 -3.69 13.40
CA PRO A 26 -14.77 -5.00 12.86
C PRO A 26 -15.47 -6.12 13.64
N ARG A 27 -15.44 -7.31 13.09
CA ARG A 27 -16.08 -8.49 13.71
C ARG A 27 -15.60 -8.70 15.14
N GLY A 28 -16.54 -8.78 16.09
CA GLY A 28 -16.27 -8.98 17.52
C GLY A 28 -16.16 -7.69 18.33
N TYR A 29 -16.24 -6.52 17.69
CA TYR A 29 -16.21 -5.22 18.35
C TYR A 29 -17.54 -4.47 18.18
N LYS A 30 -17.82 -3.57 19.10
CA LYS A 30 -18.99 -2.68 19.08
C LYS A 30 -18.60 -1.26 18.72
N ASP A 31 -19.59 -0.47 18.30
CA ASP A 31 -19.42 0.96 18.01
C ASP A 31 -18.84 1.70 19.22
N GLY A 32 -17.70 2.36 19.02
CA GLY A 32 -17.00 3.14 20.03
C GLY A 32 -15.96 2.38 20.87
N GLU A 33 -15.78 1.08 20.68
CA GLU A 33 -14.73 0.34 21.41
C GLU A 33 -13.31 0.63 20.87
N LEU A 34 -13.17 0.93 19.60
CA LEU A 34 -11.88 1.19 18.97
C LEU A 34 -11.78 2.64 18.51
N ILE A 35 -10.64 3.28 18.80
CA ILE A 35 -10.35 4.65 18.35
C ILE A 35 -9.85 4.60 16.90
N THR A 36 -10.41 5.46 16.04
CA THR A 36 -9.94 5.68 14.67
C THR A 36 -9.52 7.14 14.52
N THR A 37 -8.33 7.36 14.01
CA THR A 37 -7.81 8.72 13.82
C THR A 37 -7.46 9.00 12.37
N LEU A 38 -7.89 10.16 11.87
CA LEU A 38 -7.46 10.74 10.61
C LEU A 38 -6.82 12.09 10.90
N GLY A 39 -5.63 12.34 10.36
CA GLY A 39 -4.91 13.59 10.49
C GLY A 39 -5.55 14.76 9.74
N ASP A 40 -4.83 15.85 9.64
CA ASP A 40 -5.27 17.08 8.98
C ASP A 40 -5.27 16.94 7.45
N ASN A 41 -6.10 17.75 6.78
CA ASN A 41 -6.19 17.87 5.32
C ASN A 41 -6.52 16.57 4.57
N CYS A 42 -7.10 15.57 5.22
CA CYS A 42 -7.47 14.31 4.58
C CYS A 42 -8.58 14.49 3.55
N VAL A 43 -8.50 13.75 2.44
CA VAL A 43 -9.53 13.70 1.40
C VAL A 43 -10.01 12.27 1.22
N VAL A 44 -11.20 11.96 1.72
CA VAL A 44 -11.82 10.63 1.61
C VAL A 44 -12.97 10.70 0.60
N ARG A 45 -12.79 10.11 -0.57
CA ARG A 45 -13.78 10.15 -1.66
C ARG A 45 -14.90 9.16 -1.44
N SER A 46 -15.99 9.35 -2.19
CA SER A 46 -17.25 8.63 -2.03
C SER A 46 -17.11 7.11 -2.04
N HIS A 47 -18.02 6.43 -1.32
CA HIS A 47 -18.11 4.98 -1.19
C HIS A 47 -16.90 4.30 -0.53
N THR A 48 -16.01 5.08 0.10
CA THR A 48 -14.88 4.55 0.87
C THR A 48 -15.37 4.07 2.24
N VAL A 49 -14.88 2.90 2.65
CA VAL A 49 -15.13 2.33 3.98
C VAL A 49 -13.81 2.24 4.74
N ILE A 50 -13.76 2.86 5.91
CA ILE A 50 -12.61 2.78 6.84
C ILE A 50 -13.12 2.14 8.14
N TYR A 51 -12.60 0.98 8.47
CA TYR A 51 -12.92 0.29 9.71
C TYR A 51 -12.31 0.99 10.93
N ALA A 52 -12.82 0.64 12.11
CA ALA A 52 -12.32 1.17 13.37
C ALA A 52 -10.92 0.62 13.72
N GLY A 53 -10.17 1.34 14.55
CA GLY A 53 -8.83 0.95 14.99
C GLY A 53 -7.69 1.42 14.08
N ASN A 54 -7.98 2.19 13.03
CA ASN A 54 -6.95 2.73 12.14
C ASN A 54 -6.34 4.01 12.67
N LYS A 55 -5.01 4.17 12.48
CA LYS A 55 -4.29 5.44 12.67
C LYS A 55 -3.82 5.93 11.31
N ILE A 56 -4.35 7.06 10.87
CA ILE A 56 -4.08 7.64 9.54
C ILE A 56 -3.50 9.04 9.73
N GLY A 57 -2.38 9.31 9.10
CA GLY A 57 -1.64 10.58 9.17
C GLY A 57 -2.29 11.72 8.38
N ASN A 58 -1.54 12.80 8.23
CA ASN A 58 -1.97 14.02 7.55
C ASN A 58 -1.94 13.88 6.02
N ASN A 59 -2.70 14.71 5.32
CA ASN A 59 -2.76 14.78 3.85
C ASN A 59 -3.12 13.44 3.18
N PHE A 60 -3.71 12.51 3.93
CA PHE A 60 -4.16 11.22 3.41
C PHE A 60 -5.25 11.40 2.35
N GLN A 61 -5.18 10.65 1.26
CA GLN A 61 -6.16 10.73 0.19
C GLN A 61 -6.61 9.35 -0.29
N THR A 62 -7.92 9.20 -0.53
CA THR A 62 -8.46 8.01 -1.22
C THR A 62 -8.99 8.36 -2.60
N GLY A 63 -8.99 7.38 -3.51
CA GLY A 63 -9.92 7.30 -4.63
C GLY A 63 -11.33 6.94 -4.17
N HIS A 64 -12.23 6.62 -5.11
CA HIS A 64 -13.58 6.16 -4.81
C HIS A 64 -13.60 4.67 -4.44
N GLY A 65 -14.50 4.27 -3.54
CA GLY A 65 -14.73 2.86 -3.23
C GLY A 65 -13.54 2.12 -2.63
N VAL A 66 -12.68 2.83 -1.91
CA VAL A 66 -11.54 2.22 -1.21
C VAL A 66 -12.05 1.50 0.05
N ASN A 67 -11.49 0.33 0.35
CA ASN A 67 -11.77 -0.40 1.58
C ASN A 67 -10.51 -0.49 2.43
N ILE A 68 -10.57 0.02 3.66
CA ILE A 68 -9.47 -0.03 4.63
C ILE A 68 -9.98 -0.76 5.87
N ARG A 69 -9.47 -1.98 6.07
CA ARG A 69 -9.79 -2.80 7.22
C ARG A 69 -9.16 -2.21 8.49
N GLU A 70 -9.34 -2.87 9.60
CA GLU A 70 -8.97 -2.43 10.94
C GLU A 70 -7.46 -2.50 11.24
N PHE A 71 -7.02 -1.79 12.29
CA PHE A 71 -5.68 -1.87 12.90
C PHE A 71 -4.50 -1.57 11.99
N ASN A 72 -4.68 -0.68 11.02
CA ASN A 72 -3.58 -0.22 10.17
C ASN A 72 -2.92 1.05 10.73
N GLU A 73 -1.63 1.19 10.48
CA GLU A 73 -0.84 2.39 10.70
C GLU A 73 -0.46 2.98 9.34
N ILE A 74 -1.01 4.14 9.00
CA ILE A 74 -0.81 4.83 7.73
C ILE A 74 -0.19 6.21 8.01
N GLY A 75 0.97 6.48 7.44
CA GLY A 75 1.72 7.72 7.61
C GLY A 75 1.14 8.93 6.88
N ASP A 76 1.94 9.98 6.82
CA ASP A 76 1.58 11.24 6.17
C ASP A 76 1.74 11.17 4.64
N ASP A 77 1.01 12.01 3.91
CA ASP A 77 1.08 12.15 2.45
C ASP A 77 0.82 10.84 1.66
N VAL A 78 0.06 9.92 2.23
CA VAL A 78 -0.29 8.65 1.58
C VAL A 78 -1.51 8.81 0.69
N SER A 79 -1.47 8.21 -0.51
CA SER A 79 -2.63 8.14 -1.41
C SER A 79 -2.99 6.70 -1.78
N VAL A 80 -4.28 6.37 -1.72
CA VAL A 80 -4.83 5.06 -2.07
C VAL A 80 -5.81 5.20 -3.23
N GLY A 81 -5.53 4.57 -4.34
CA GLY A 81 -6.32 4.64 -5.57
C GLY A 81 -7.68 3.94 -5.49
N THR A 82 -8.55 4.28 -6.43
CA THR A 82 -9.93 3.79 -6.52
C THR A 82 -10.01 2.26 -6.45
N HIS A 83 -10.99 1.75 -5.69
CA HIS A 83 -11.29 0.33 -5.50
C HIS A 83 -10.14 -0.52 -4.97
N SER A 84 -9.14 0.09 -4.34
CA SER A 84 -8.08 -0.66 -3.67
C SER A 84 -8.55 -1.15 -2.31
N ILE A 85 -7.99 -2.28 -1.88
CA ILE A 85 -8.29 -2.94 -0.62
C ILE A 85 -7.03 -2.99 0.21
N ILE A 86 -7.11 -2.45 1.42
CA ILE A 86 -6.08 -2.50 2.44
C ILE A 86 -6.64 -3.38 3.57
N GLU A 87 -6.11 -4.58 3.73
CA GLU A 87 -6.52 -5.50 4.80
C GLU A 87 -6.03 -5.00 6.17
N HIS A 88 -6.11 -5.79 7.23
CA HIS A 88 -5.79 -5.36 8.59
C HIS A 88 -4.31 -5.55 8.96
N HIS A 89 -3.86 -4.85 10.02
CA HIS A 89 -2.49 -4.94 10.56
C HIS A 89 -1.39 -4.62 9.54
N ILE A 90 -1.63 -3.65 8.67
CA ILE A 90 -0.68 -3.20 7.66
C ILE A 90 0.00 -1.93 8.14
N LYS A 91 1.29 -1.78 7.79
CA LYS A 91 2.05 -0.55 7.98
C LYS A 91 2.32 0.08 6.62
N ILE A 92 1.92 1.34 6.47
CA ILE A 92 2.18 2.16 5.30
C ILE A 92 2.90 3.42 5.78
N ALA A 93 4.16 3.56 5.42
CA ALA A 93 4.96 4.72 5.79
C ALA A 93 4.58 5.96 4.96
N ASP A 94 5.22 7.09 5.25
CA ASP A 94 4.93 8.36 4.60
C ASP A 94 5.17 8.33 3.08
N LYS A 95 4.45 9.19 2.36
CA LYS A 95 4.62 9.44 0.91
C LYS A 95 4.42 8.21 0.03
N VAL A 96 3.77 7.18 0.53
CA VAL A 96 3.42 5.99 -0.26
C VAL A 96 2.27 6.32 -1.20
N ARG A 97 2.42 5.91 -2.47
CA ARG A 97 1.37 6.03 -3.47
C ARG A 97 0.90 4.67 -3.96
N ILE A 98 -0.35 4.34 -3.71
CA ILE A 98 -1.02 3.13 -4.16
C ILE A 98 -2.00 3.51 -5.27
N HIS A 99 -1.89 2.88 -6.44
CA HIS A 99 -2.81 3.10 -7.56
C HIS A 99 -4.11 2.31 -7.41
N SER A 100 -4.97 2.38 -8.42
CA SER A 100 -6.30 1.76 -8.39
C SER A 100 -6.26 0.24 -8.49
N ASN A 101 -7.27 -0.42 -7.90
CA ASN A 101 -7.45 -1.87 -7.91
C ASN A 101 -6.27 -2.66 -7.34
N VAL A 102 -5.61 -2.13 -6.33
CA VAL A 102 -4.50 -2.80 -5.63
C VAL A 102 -5.05 -3.57 -4.45
N PHE A 103 -4.53 -4.77 -4.22
CA PHE A 103 -4.81 -5.56 -3.03
C PHE A 103 -3.57 -5.68 -2.14
N ILE A 104 -3.66 -5.17 -0.92
CA ILE A 104 -2.61 -5.27 0.11
C ILE A 104 -3.14 -6.15 1.24
N PRO A 105 -2.60 -7.38 1.41
CA PRO A 105 -3.03 -8.31 2.44
C PRO A 105 -2.42 -7.98 3.80
N GLU A 106 -2.93 -8.63 4.83
CA GLU A 106 -2.53 -8.49 6.23
C GLU A 106 -1.00 -8.64 6.41
N TYR A 107 -0.47 -7.90 7.37
CA TYR A 107 0.94 -7.90 7.79
C TYR A 107 1.93 -7.43 6.72
N SER A 108 1.45 -6.77 5.67
CA SER A 108 2.33 -6.12 4.69
C SER A 108 2.94 -4.84 5.25
N TYR A 109 4.16 -4.52 4.78
CA TYR A 109 4.83 -3.26 5.09
C TYR A 109 5.26 -2.53 3.82
N LEU A 110 4.67 -1.37 3.58
CA LEU A 110 5.05 -0.45 2.50
C LEU A 110 5.92 0.65 3.09
N LYS A 111 7.21 0.65 2.78
CA LYS A 111 8.16 1.65 3.28
C LYS A 111 8.02 2.98 2.54
N LYS A 112 8.62 4.02 3.10
CA LYS A 112 8.50 5.42 2.67
C LYS A 112 8.70 5.59 1.16
N GLY A 113 7.83 6.39 0.55
CA GLY A 113 7.94 6.81 -0.84
C GLY A 113 7.76 5.70 -1.88
N CYS A 114 7.42 4.47 -1.50
CA CYS A 114 7.19 3.43 -2.51
C CYS A 114 5.94 3.72 -3.35
N TRP A 115 5.95 3.26 -4.59
CA TRP A 115 4.90 3.44 -5.57
C TRP A 115 4.37 2.07 -6.02
N ILE A 116 3.08 1.84 -5.84
CA ILE A 116 2.42 0.58 -6.17
C ILE A 116 1.49 0.82 -7.35
N GLY A 117 1.82 0.23 -8.49
CA GLY A 117 1.10 0.38 -9.75
C GLY A 117 -0.31 -0.22 -9.72
N PRO A 118 -1.14 0.12 -10.72
CA PRO A 118 -2.51 -0.38 -10.78
C PRO A 118 -2.55 -1.90 -10.91
N HIS A 119 -3.58 -2.52 -10.31
CA HIS A 119 -3.81 -3.97 -10.32
C HIS A 119 -2.68 -4.82 -9.72
N VAL A 120 -1.80 -4.22 -8.92
CA VAL A 120 -0.80 -5.00 -8.17
C VAL A 120 -1.51 -5.79 -7.08
N THR A 121 -1.12 -7.06 -6.96
CA THR A 121 -1.64 -7.96 -5.93
C THR A 121 -0.48 -8.48 -5.09
N LEU A 122 -0.47 -8.16 -3.80
CA LEU A 122 0.35 -8.84 -2.83
C LEU A 122 -0.43 -10.03 -2.26
N THR A 123 0.27 -11.06 -1.83
CA THR A 123 -0.32 -12.24 -1.19
C THR A 123 0.37 -12.52 0.15
N ASN A 124 -0.27 -13.29 1.04
CA ASN A 124 0.24 -13.52 2.39
C ASN A 124 0.12 -14.96 2.89
N VAL A 125 -0.43 -15.87 2.07
CA VAL A 125 -0.56 -17.29 2.39
C VAL A 125 -0.09 -18.12 1.22
N LEU A 126 1.00 -18.90 1.43
CA LEU A 126 1.58 -19.74 0.38
C LEU A 126 0.73 -21.00 0.11
N HIS A 127 0.14 -21.57 1.17
CA HIS A 127 -0.66 -22.79 1.08
C HIS A 127 -2.05 -22.55 1.70
N PRO A 128 -2.99 -21.98 0.95
CA PRO A 128 -4.36 -21.76 1.42
C PRO A 128 -5.01 -23.07 1.88
N LEU A 129 -5.84 -23.00 2.91
CA LEU A 129 -6.55 -24.14 3.53
C LEU A 129 -5.65 -25.22 4.17
N CYS A 130 -4.33 -25.03 4.22
CA CYS A 130 -3.47 -25.85 5.06
C CYS A 130 -3.94 -25.77 6.53
N LYS A 131 -3.87 -26.87 7.29
CA LYS A 131 -4.30 -26.91 8.70
C LYS A 131 -3.65 -25.82 9.57
N LYS A 132 -2.45 -25.36 9.19
CA LYS A 132 -1.68 -24.31 9.85
C LYS A 132 -1.61 -22.99 9.06
N ALA A 133 -2.48 -22.81 8.07
CA ALA A 133 -2.45 -21.61 7.21
C ALA A 133 -2.45 -20.30 8.01
N LYS A 134 -3.23 -20.22 9.09
CA LYS A 134 -3.30 -19.04 9.96
C LYS A 134 -2.00 -18.72 10.72
N GLU A 135 -1.17 -19.73 10.97
CA GLU A 135 0.14 -19.56 11.63
C GLU A 135 1.22 -19.11 10.65
N CYS A 136 0.96 -19.24 9.34
CA CYS A 136 1.90 -18.94 8.25
C CYS A 136 1.56 -17.65 7.48
N VAL A 137 0.60 -16.84 7.99
CA VAL A 137 0.22 -15.58 7.33
C VAL A 137 1.35 -14.57 7.45
N LYS A 138 1.92 -14.15 6.32
CA LYS A 138 2.99 -13.16 6.26
C LYS A 138 2.86 -12.31 5.00
N GLY A 139 2.68 -11.01 5.20
CA GLY A 139 2.65 -10.03 4.11
C GLY A 139 4.04 -9.77 3.52
N ALA A 140 4.07 -9.05 2.41
CA ALA A 140 5.32 -8.64 1.77
C ALA A 140 5.82 -7.30 2.35
N THR A 141 7.14 -7.09 2.26
CA THR A 141 7.79 -5.82 2.59
C THR A 141 8.29 -5.15 1.30
N ILE A 142 7.83 -3.95 1.02
CA ILE A 142 8.28 -3.15 -0.12
C ILE A 142 9.22 -2.06 0.38
N GLY A 143 10.45 -2.05 -0.13
CA GLY A 143 11.52 -1.13 0.27
C GLY A 143 11.24 0.33 -0.11
N GLU A 144 11.99 1.23 0.52
CA GLU A 144 11.87 2.67 0.31
C GLU A 144 12.05 3.05 -1.16
N ASN A 145 11.24 4.00 -1.61
CA ASN A 145 11.27 4.53 -2.99
C ASN A 145 11.18 3.46 -4.09
N THR A 146 10.80 2.22 -3.76
CA THR A 146 10.64 1.16 -4.74
C THR A 146 9.35 1.33 -5.54
N LYS A 147 9.43 1.09 -6.84
CA LYS A 147 8.31 1.18 -7.78
C LYS A 147 7.92 -0.22 -8.22
N VAL A 148 6.66 -0.58 -8.02
CA VAL A 148 6.10 -1.86 -8.46
C VAL A 148 5.17 -1.58 -9.63
N GLY A 149 5.50 -2.09 -10.81
CA GLY A 149 4.75 -1.87 -12.04
C GLY A 149 3.34 -2.47 -12.02
N ALA A 150 2.52 -2.09 -13.00
CA ALA A 150 1.14 -2.58 -13.10
C ALA A 150 1.06 -4.11 -13.24
N ASN A 151 -0.01 -4.72 -12.69
CA ASN A 151 -0.28 -6.16 -12.76
C ASN A 151 0.84 -7.06 -12.20
N VAL A 152 1.68 -6.55 -11.32
CA VAL A 152 2.68 -7.38 -10.63
C VAL A 152 2.01 -8.19 -9.53
N THR A 153 2.37 -9.46 -9.43
CA THR A 153 1.99 -10.33 -8.30
C THR A 153 3.21 -10.59 -7.42
N ILE A 154 3.06 -10.40 -6.10
CA ILE A 154 4.12 -10.63 -5.11
C ILE A 154 3.67 -11.74 -4.16
N LEU A 155 4.46 -12.82 -4.07
CA LEU A 155 4.17 -13.95 -3.21
C LEU A 155 4.37 -13.63 -1.72
N PRO A 156 3.85 -14.46 -0.80
CA PRO A 156 3.94 -14.24 0.64
C PRO A 156 5.38 -14.15 1.16
N ASP A 157 5.59 -13.39 2.23
CA ASP A 157 6.88 -13.26 2.94
C ASP A 157 8.04 -12.72 2.08
N ILE A 158 7.73 -12.01 0.99
CA ILE A 158 8.73 -11.44 0.08
C ILE A 158 9.18 -10.06 0.57
N THR A 159 10.48 -9.83 0.53
CA THR A 159 11.10 -8.52 0.73
C THR A 159 11.69 -8.03 -0.58
N ILE A 160 11.35 -6.79 -0.96
CA ILE A 160 11.94 -6.06 -2.08
C ILE A 160 12.78 -4.91 -1.49
N GLY A 161 14.04 -4.78 -1.95
CA GLY A 161 14.99 -3.75 -1.53
C GLY A 161 14.53 -2.32 -1.86
N LYS A 162 15.33 -1.33 -1.49
CA LYS A 162 15.06 0.10 -1.74
C LYS A 162 15.40 0.49 -3.19
N ASN A 163 14.76 1.56 -3.67
CA ASN A 163 14.97 2.14 -4.99
C ASN A 163 14.86 1.14 -6.16
N CYS A 164 14.20 0.00 -5.97
CA CYS A 164 14.00 -0.99 -7.02
C CYS A 164 12.90 -0.56 -7.99
N LEU A 165 12.94 -1.11 -9.20
CA LEU A 165 11.84 -1.07 -10.17
C LEU A 165 11.46 -2.50 -10.56
N VAL A 166 10.24 -2.90 -10.22
CA VAL A 166 9.67 -4.17 -10.68
C VAL A 166 8.83 -3.89 -11.92
N GLY A 167 9.23 -4.47 -13.05
CA GLY A 167 8.54 -4.29 -14.33
C GLY A 167 7.09 -4.81 -14.29
N ALA A 168 6.21 -4.16 -15.05
CA ALA A 168 4.80 -4.53 -15.13
C ALA A 168 4.61 -6.00 -15.56
N GLY A 169 3.57 -6.65 -15.02
CA GLY A 169 3.24 -8.05 -15.33
C GLY A 169 4.21 -9.10 -14.73
N SER A 170 5.12 -8.69 -13.85
CA SER A 170 6.07 -9.62 -13.25
C SER A 170 5.46 -10.46 -12.13
N LEU A 171 5.99 -11.67 -11.91
CA LEU A 171 5.70 -12.52 -10.77
C LEU A 171 6.92 -12.60 -9.84
N VAL A 172 6.81 -12.00 -8.64
CA VAL A 172 7.89 -12.00 -7.65
C VAL A 172 7.72 -13.20 -6.73
N THR A 173 8.60 -14.19 -6.89
CA THR A 173 8.55 -15.47 -6.16
C THR A 173 9.65 -15.64 -5.13
N LYS A 174 10.60 -14.72 -5.06
CA LYS A 174 11.76 -14.70 -4.14
C LYS A 174 12.07 -13.27 -3.73
N ASN A 175 12.79 -13.12 -2.63
CA ASN A 175 13.31 -11.83 -2.19
C ASN A 175 14.17 -11.18 -3.27
N LEU A 176 14.00 -9.88 -3.45
CA LEU A 176 14.76 -9.02 -4.37
C LEU A 176 15.57 -8.03 -3.51
N LEU A 177 16.69 -8.49 -2.96
CA LEU A 177 17.42 -7.78 -1.91
C LEU A 177 18.50 -6.82 -2.42
N ASP A 178 18.88 -6.92 -3.71
CA ASP A 178 19.82 -5.94 -4.27
C ASP A 178 19.08 -4.62 -4.52
N ASP A 179 19.46 -3.60 -3.79
CA ASP A 179 18.92 -2.26 -3.94
C ASP A 179 19.30 -1.63 -5.30
N ASN A 180 18.51 -0.68 -5.76
CA ASN A 180 18.79 0.09 -6.98
C ASN A 180 18.77 -0.73 -8.29
N TYR A 181 18.03 -1.83 -8.33
CA TYR A 181 17.96 -2.67 -9.52
C TYR A 181 16.55 -2.73 -10.14
N VAL A 182 16.55 -2.97 -11.44
CA VAL A 182 15.36 -3.33 -12.21
C VAL A 182 15.21 -4.85 -12.19
N TYR A 183 14.00 -5.30 -11.87
CA TYR A 183 13.60 -6.71 -11.91
C TYR A 183 12.40 -6.86 -12.82
N ALA A 184 12.35 -7.92 -13.64
CA ALA A 184 11.18 -8.18 -14.47
C ALA A 184 11.07 -9.67 -14.84
N GLY A 185 9.86 -10.05 -15.27
CA GLY A 185 9.57 -11.38 -15.83
C GLY A 185 8.77 -12.31 -14.91
N VAL A 186 8.50 -13.52 -15.40
CA VAL A 186 7.75 -14.59 -14.73
C VAL A 186 8.60 -15.86 -14.71
N PRO A 187 9.29 -16.16 -13.60
CA PRO A 187 9.46 -15.34 -12.40
C PRO A 187 10.36 -14.12 -12.63
N ALA A 188 10.20 -13.12 -11.76
CA ALA A 188 11.00 -11.89 -11.81
C ALA A 188 12.49 -12.16 -11.58
N LYS A 189 13.34 -11.61 -12.44
CA LYS A 189 14.79 -11.72 -12.38
C LYS A 189 15.43 -10.35 -12.45
N LYS A 190 16.61 -10.20 -11.88
CA LYS A 190 17.44 -9.03 -11.97
C LYS A 190 17.84 -8.76 -13.42
N ILE A 191 17.61 -7.55 -13.89
CA ILE A 191 17.84 -7.15 -15.29
C ILE A 191 19.05 -6.22 -15.41
N LYS A 192 19.01 -5.05 -14.76
CA LYS A 192 20.06 -4.02 -14.83
C LYS A 192 19.97 -3.09 -13.63
N HIS A 193 20.99 -2.29 -13.41
CA HIS A 193 20.97 -1.24 -12.43
C HIS A 193 19.99 -0.12 -12.86
N ILE A 194 19.32 0.52 -11.90
CA ILE A 194 18.30 1.54 -12.19
C ILE A 194 18.90 2.78 -12.88
N ARG A 195 20.19 3.08 -12.66
CA ARG A 195 20.94 4.14 -13.34
C ARG A 195 21.15 3.90 -14.84
N ASP A 196 21.04 2.62 -15.28
CA ASP A 196 21.16 2.26 -16.70
C ASP A 196 19.85 2.43 -17.47
N LEU A 197 18.81 2.95 -16.79
CA LEU A 197 17.57 3.35 -17.44
C LEU A 197 17.77 4.68 -18.16
N THR A 198 17.26 4.76 -19.39
CA THR A 198 17.20 5.97 -20.18
C THR A 198 15.75 6.37 -20.43
N CYS A 199 15.48 7.66 -20.56
CA CYS A 199 14.17 8.13 -20.99
C CYS A 199 14.00 7.88 -22.49
N PRO A 200 12.98 7.12 -22.94
CA PRO A 200 12.77 6.84 -24.37
C PRO A 200 12.33 8.07 -25.17
N TYR A 201 12.02 9.17 -24.50
CA TYR A 201 11.58 10.44 -25.09
C TYR A 201 12.64 11.54 -25.00
N ASP A 202 13.85 11.23 -24.55
CA ASP A 202 14.98 12.15 -24.37
C ASP A 202 14.68 13.41 -23.52
N LEU A 203 13.63 13.33 -22.67
CA LEU A 203 13.23 14.44 -21.80
C LEU A 203 14.14 14.60 -20.59
N ILE A 204 14.75 13.52 -20.14
CA ILE A 204 15.69 13.47 -19.01
C ILE A 204 16.68 12.33 -19.24
N LYS A 205 17.94 12.53 -18.86
CA LYS A 205 19.00 11.54 -19.09
C LYS A 205 18.80 10.28 -18.21
N ILE A 206 18.49 10.47 -16.95
CA ILE A 206 18.29 9.39 -15.97
C ILE A 206 16.90 9.56 -15.34
N PRO A 207 15.97 8.61 -15.53
CA PRO A 207 14.59 8.75 -15.03
C PRO A 207 14.44 8.79 -13.51
N TYR A 208 15.38 8.19 -12.78
CA TYR A 208 15.34 8.12 -11.32
C TYR A 208 16.67 8.57 -10.71
N GLU A 209 16.61 9.66 -9.97
CA GLU A 209 17.73 10.09 -9.12
C GLU A 209 17.81 9.16 -7.90
N ILE A 210 19.01 8.73 -7.57
CA ILE A 210 19.30 7.96 -6.35
C ILE A 210 20.23 8.85 -5.53
N GLU A 211 19.76 9.24 -4.34
CA GLU A 211 20.63 9.91 -3.37
C GLU A 211 21.81 8.98 -3.06
N GLU A 212 23.01 9.43 -3.28
CA GLU A 212 24.20 8.73 -2.82
C GLU A 212 24.25 8.89 -1.32
N VAL A 213 24.23 7.77 -0.61
CA VAL A 213 24.56 7.74 0.80
C VAL A 213 26.09 7.62 0.83
N ASP A 214 26.75 8.73 1.19
CA ASP A 214 28.19 8.76 1.49
C ASP A 214 28.54 7.81 2.65
#